data_68cda8520d95935bc50de5fc0ad32420
#
_entry.id   68cda8520d95935bc50de5fc0ad32420
#
_cell.length_a   1.000
_cell.length_b   1.000
_cell.length_c   1.000
_cell.angle_alpha   90.00
_cell.angle_beta   90.00
_cell.angle_gamma   90.00
#
_symmetry.space_group_name_H-M   'P 1'
#
loop_
_entity.id
_entity.type
_entity.pdbx_description
1 polymer ?
#
loop_
_entity_poly.entity_id
_entity_poly.type
_entity_poly.pdbx_seq_one_letter_code
_entity_poly.pdbx_strand_id
1 'polypeptide(L)'
;VIQGVPWNTYVRLRDELDTPGLRMTFCEGTLELMSPSIDHEAAKKSIARLVEIFALERDVPLHGYGSTTFRREAKSRGLEPDECYCLGGPLKEIPDIAIEVVLTSGGLDKLPVYSGLGVREVWFWERDAFHIHALRGEEYEAIAASELIPDLDLVALARFVRWPDQHEAVKAFRAWLRNGS
;
A
#
# COMPACT_ATOMS: atom_id res chain seq x y z
N VAL A 1 16.00 -3.02 -11.71
CA VAL A 1 16.03 -4.26 -10.89
C VAL A 1 17.42 -4.88 -10.99
N ILE A 2 18.01 -5.30 -9.86
CA ILE A 2 19.35 -5.87 -9.72
C ILE A 2 19.20 -7.26 -9.11
N GLN A 3 19.86 -8.27 -9.70
CA GLN A 3 19.84 -9.66 -9.20
C GLN A 3 21.15 -10.01 -8.48
N GLY A 4 21.12 -11.06 -7.65
CA GLY A 4 22.28 -11.55 -6.92
C GLY A 4 22.74 -10.66 -5.76
N VAL A 5 21.85 -9.81 -5.24
CA VAL A 5 22.15 -8.92 -4.11
C VAL A 5 22.01 -9.71 -2.80
N PRO A 6 23.06 -9.82 -1.97
CA PRO A 6 22.96 -10.42 -0.65
C PRO A 6 22.08 -9.59 0.29
N TRP A 7 21.43 -10.26 1.26
CA TRP A 7 20.58 -9.58 2.26
C TRP A 7 21.31 -8.46 3.01
N ASN A 8 22.51 -8.71 3.48
CA ASN A 8 23.31 -7.71 4.20
C ASN A 8 23.68 -6.50 3.32
N THR A 9 23.83 -6.69 2.00
CA THR A 9 24.03 -5.58 1.07
C THR A 9 22.77 -4.73 0.94
N TYR A 10 21.59 -5.35 0.84
CA TYR A 10 20.32 -4.65 0.84
C TYR A 10 20.15 -3.83 2.15
N VAL A 11 20.38 -4.45 3.30
CA VAL A 11 20.26 -3.76 4.60
C VAL A 11 21.17 -2.55 4.68
N ARG A 12 22.45 -2.70 4.29
CA ARG A 12 23.41 -1.60 4.29
C ARG A 12 23.00 -0.47 3.32
N LEU A 13 22.60 -0.83 2.10
CA LEU A 13 22.13 0.16 1.12
C LEU A 13 20.93 0.93 1.65
N ARG A 14 19.97 0.23 2.27
CA ARG A 14 18.78 0.87 2.86
C ARG A 14 19.13 1.82 4.00
N ASP A 15 20.06 1.43 4.85
CA ASP A 15 20.48 2.21 6.02
C ASP A 15 21.39 3.40 5.61
N GLU A 16 22.22 3.24 4.57
CA GLU A 16 23.13 4.27 4.08
C GLU A 16 22.46 5.25 3.09
N LEU A 17 21.51 4.76 2.26
CA LEU A 17 20.77 5.53 1.27
C LEU A 17 19.38 5.94 1.77
N ASP A 18 19.27 6.33 3.02
CA ASP A 18 18.02 6.84 3.60
C ASP A 18 17.66 8.21 2.98
N THR A 19 17.39 8.18 1.68
CA THR A 19 17.10 9.35 0.87
C THR A 19 15.60 9.45 0.61
N PRO A 20 14.94 10.56 0.98
CA PRO A 20 13.54 10.78 0.63
C PRO A 20 13.30 10.60 -0.88
N GLY A 21 12.31 9.79 -1.23
CA GLY A 21 11.94 9.53 -2.62
C GLY A 21 12.66 8.36 -3.28
N LEU A 22 13.55 7.64 -2.58
CA LEU A 22 14.05 6.35 -3.05
C LEU A 22 13.34 5.22 -2.33
N ARG A 23 12.65 4.35 -3.08
CA ARG A 23 11.99 3.14 -2.58
C ARG A 23 12.82 1.92 -2.91
N MET A 24 12.92 1.00 -1.95
CA MET A 24 13.65 -0.24 -2.12
C MET A 24 12.75 -1.43 -1.83
N THR A 25 12.67 -2.37 -2.78
CA THR A 25 11.99 -3.66 -2.61
C THR A 25 13.01 -4.78 -2.77
N PHE A 26 13.06 -5.68 -1.81
CA PHE A 26 13.98 -6.81 -1.82
C PHE A 26 13.24 -8.14 -1.70
N CYS A 27 13.55 -9.07 -2.60
CA CYS A 27 12.98 -10.41 -2.64
C CYS A 27 14.04 -11.42 -3.04
N GLU A 28 14.50 -12.27 -2.10
CA GLU A 28 15.38 -13.42 -2.36
C GLU A 28 16.57 -13.11 -3.29
N GLY A 29 17.30 -12.04 -2.99
CA GLY A 29 18.46 -11.65 -3.77
C GLY A 29 18.15 -10.75 -4.97
N THR A 30 16.90 -10.38 -5.20
CA THR A 30 16.52 -9.39 -6.19
C THR A 30 16.21 -8.07 -5.50
N LEU A 31 16.87 -6.99 -5.90
CA LEU A 31 16.67 -5.64 -5.41
C LEU A 31 16.08 -4.75 -6.51
N GLU A 32 14.96 -4.13 -6.20
CA GLU A 32 14.40 -3.04 -7.00
C GLU A 32 14.65 -1.70 -6.32
N LEU A 33 15.06 -0.72 -7.11
CA LEU A 33 15.14 0.69 -6.72
C LEU A 33 14.16 1.48 -7.59
N MET A 34 13.31 2.29 -6.96
CA MET A 34 12.29 3.09 -7.64
C MET A 34 12.26 4.50 -7.06
N SER A 35 12.13 5.48 -7.93
CA SER A 35 11.85 6.88 -7.54
C SER A 35 10.43 7.24 -8.00
N PRO A 36 9.51 7.55 -7.09
CA PRO A 36 8.14 7.89 -7.42
C PRO A 36 8.05 9.18 -8.25
N SER A 37 7.15 9.21 -9.22
CA SER A 37 6.78 10.43 -9.94
C SER A 37 5.81 11.29 -9.12
N ILE A 38 5.61 12.53 -9.58
CA ILE A 38 4.61 13.44 -9.00
C ILE A 38 3.20 12.87 -9.09
N ASP A 39 2.86 12.21 -10.20
CA ASP A 39 1.54 11.60 -10.39
C ASP A 39 1.35 10.40 -9.45
N HIS A 40 2.40 9.61 -9.22
CA HIS A 40 2.39 8.54 -8.24
C HIS A 40 2.12 9.07 -6.83
N GLU A 41 2.85 10.09 -6.40
CA GLU A 41 2.65 10.71 -5.08
C GLU A 41 1.27 11.39 -4.95
N ALA A 42 0.74 11.98 -6.03
CA ALA A 42 -0.60 12.56 -6.04
C ALA A 42 -1.69 11.48 -5.87
N ALA A 43 -1.60 10.38 -6.60
CA ALA A 43 -2.53 9.26 -6.47
C ALA A 43 -2.47 8.64 -5.07
N LYS A 44 -1.26 8.36 -4.57
CA LYS A 44 -1.01 7.86 -3.21
C LYS A 44 -1.69 8.75 -2.15
N LYS A 45 -1.46 10.07 -2.21
CA LYS A 45 -2.07 11.02 -1.27
C LYS A 45 -3.58 11.10 -1.39
N SER A 46 -4.14 11.03 -2.59
CA SER A 46 -5.59 10.99 -2.79
C SER A 46 -6.20 9.75 -2.13
N ILE A 47 -5.60 8.58 -2.35
CA ILE A 47 -6.04 7.32 -1.76
C ILE A 47 -5.99 7.38 -0.23
N ALA A 48 -4.84 7.77 0.34
CA ALA A 48 -4.68 7.89 1.79
C ALA A 48 -5.76 8.78 2.43
N ARG A 49 -5.95 9.99 1.90
CA ARG A 49 -6.97 10.94 2.40
C ARG A 49 -8.38 10.36 2.35
N LEU A 50 -8.75 9.68 1.28
CA LEU A 50 -10.09 9.12 1.13
C LEU A 50 -10.31 7.92 2.06
N VAL A 51 -9.34 7.02 2.20
CA VAL A 51 -9.39 5.89 3.14
C VAL A 51 -9.49 6.39 4.60
N GLU A 52 -8.71 7.39 4.96
CA GLU A 52 -8.72 7.98 6.30
C GLU A 52 -10.03 8.72 6.61
N ILE A 53 -10.59 9.43 5.64
CA ILE A 53 -11.92 10.05 5.78
C ILE A 53 -13.01 9.00 5.95
N PHE A 54 -12.96 7.89 5.17
CA PHE A 54 -13.90 6.79 5.37
C PHE A 54 -13.78 6.22 6.79
N ALA A 55 -12.57 5.93 7.25
CA ALA A 55 -12.34 5.40 8.58
C ALA A 55 -12.89 6.31 9.67
N LEU A 56 -12.69 7.64 9.55
CA LEU A 56 -13.23 8.64 10.46
C LEU A 56 -14.76 8.68 10.46
N GLU A 57 -15.41 8.71 9.28
CA GLU A 57 -16.86 8.81 9.16
C GLU A 57 -17.58 7.50 9.55
N ARG A 58 -16.90 6.35 9.56
CA ARG A 58 -17.45 5.02 9.91
C ARG A 58 -16.95 4.49 11.26
N ASP A 59 -16.18 5.28 12.00
CA ASP A 59 -15.60 4.92 13.31
C ASP A 59 -14.75 3.62 13.21
N VAL A 60 -14.01 3.46 12.12
CA VAL A 60 -13.07 2.36 11.94
C VAL A 60 -11.73 2.75 12.57
N PRO A 61 -11.22 2.00 13.57
CA PRO A 61 -9.94 2.32 14.22
C PRO A 61 -8.77 1.95 13.30
N LEU A 62 -8.46 2.87 12.39
CA LEU A 62 -7.44 2.76 11.37
C LEU A 62 -6.24 3.66 11.70
N HIS A 63 -5.04 3.09 11.73
CA HIS A 63 -3.79 3.81 12.01
C HIS A 63 -2.88 3.75 10.80
N GLY A 64 -2.63 4.90 10.14
CA GLY A 64 -1.78 5.02 8.95
C GLY A 64 -0.32 5.28 9.32
N TYR A 65 0.59 4.63 8.62
CA TYR A 65 2.04 4.75 8.83
C TYR A 65 2.81 5.10 7.55
N GLY A 66 2.09 5.39 6.46
CA GLY A 66 2.69 5.77 5.19
C GLY A 66 3.68 4.73 4.70
N SER A 67 4.83 5.20 4.26
CA SER A 67 5.89 4.38 3.67
C SER A 67 6.93 3.90 4.68
N THR A 68 6.50 3.27 5.76
CA THR A 68 7.39 2.66 6.74
C THR A 68 8.11 1.44 6.15
N THR A 69 9.40 1.27 6.42
CA THR A 69 10.16 0.09 5.98
C THR A 69 9.79 -1.13 6.80
N PHE A 70 9.34 -2.19 6.14
CA PHE A 70 9.12 -3.51 6.73
C PHE A 70 10.15 -4.50 6.20
N ARG A 71 10.76 -5.31 7.07
CA ARG A 71 11.75 -6.30 6.66
C ARG A 71 11.74 -7.51 7.57
N ARG A 72 11.95 -8.69 6.97
CA ARG A 72 12.02 -9.98 7.67
C ARG A 72 13.20 -10.78 7.13
N GLU A 73 14.31 -10.78 7.87
CA GLU A 73 15.54 -11.44 7.47
C GLU A 73 15.36 -12.94 7.24
N ALA A 74 14.65 -13.63 8.13
CA ALA A 74 14.40 -15.08 8.03
C ALA A 74 13.67 -15.50 6.73
N LYS A 75 13.01 -14.55 6.06
CA LYS A 75 12.33 -14.76 4.77
C LYS A 75 13.02 -14.04 3.60
N SER A 76 14.14 -13.33 3.87
CA SER A 76 14.83 -12.49 2.86
C SER A 76 13.86 -11.57 2.11
N ARG A 77 13.01 -10.86 2.86
CA ARG A 77 11.99 -9.95 2.35
C ARG A 77 12.11 -8.57 2.99
N GLY A 78 11.98 -7.54 2.19
CA GLY A 78 11.93 -6.18 2.67
C GLY A 78 11.34 -5.24 1.62
N LEU A 79 10.48 -4.31 2.03
CA LEU A 79 9.95 -3.26 1.18
C LEU A 79 9.39 -2.10 2.00
N GLU A 80 9.06 -1.03 1.30
CA GLU A 80 8.32 0.12 1.77
C GLU A 80 7.04 0.23 0.96
N PRO A 81 5.85 -0.05 1.54
CA PRO A 81 4.59 0.19 0.85
C PRO A 81 4.41 1.68 0.56
N ASP A 82 3.61 2.03 -0.43
CA ASP A 82 3.25 3.43 -0.65
C ASP A 82 2.43 3.98 0.51
N GLU A 83 1.43 3.23 0.97
CA GLU A 83 0.69 3.48 2.20
C GLU A 83 0.45 2.17 2.95
N CYS A 84 0.34 2.23 4.28
CA CYS A 84 -0.03 1.05 5.06
C CYS A 84 -0.83 1.42 6.30
N TYR A 85 -1.66 0.48 6.73
CA TYR A 85 -2.58 0.67 7.84
C TYR A 85 -2.60 -0.50 8.81
N CYS A 86 -2.68 -0.17 10.10
CA CYS A 86 -2.99 -1.12 11.18
C CYS A 86 -4.42 -0.91 11.64
N LEU A 87 -5.17 -1.98 11.83
CA LEU A 87 -6.55 -1.97 12.33
C LEU A 87 -6.60 -2.29 13.82
N GLY A 88 -7.49 -1.62 14.54
CA GLY A 88 -7.82 -1.90 15.93
C GLY A 88 -6.81 -1.45 16.97
N GLY A 89 -5.62 -1.02 16.58
CA GLY A 89 -4.59 -0.56 17.51
C GLY A 89 -3.43 0.14 16.82
N PRO A 90 -2.55 0.80 17.58
CA PRO A 90 -1.39 1.49 17.04
C PRO A 90 -0.41 0.52 16.39
N LEU A 91 0.72 1.03 15.94
CA LEU A 91 1.73 0.33 15.15
C LEU A 91 1.94 -1.13 15.59
N LYS A 92 1.72 -2.02 14.64
CA LYS A 92 2.06 -3.45 14.70
C LYS A 92 3.42 -3.67 14.03
N GLU A 93 4.04 -4.79 14.29
CA GLU A 93 5.28 -5.20 13.60
C GLU A 93 5.08 -5.27 12.08
N ILE A 94 3.90 -5.75 11.65
CA ILE A 94 3.48 -5.84 10.24
C ILE A 94 2.09 -5.21 10.12
N PRO A 95 1.83 -4.38 9.09
CA PRO A 95 0.51 -3.76 8.89
C PRO A 95 -0.53 -4.80 8.46
N ASP A 96 -1.79 -4.49 8.70
CA ASP A 96 -2.90 -5.34 8.23
C ASP A 96 -3.16 -5.14 6.75
N ILE A 97 -3.04 -3.90 6.27
CA ILE A 97 -3.29 -3.50 4.87
C ILE A 97 -2.06 -2.76 4.35
N ALA A 98 -1.62 -3.12 3.15
CA ALA A 98 -0.67 -2.34 2.37
C ALA A 98 -1.32 -1.87 1.07
N ILE A 99 -1.01 -0.66 0.63
CA ILE A 99 -1.50 -0.09 -0.62
C ILE A 99 -0.31 0.27 -1.51
N GLU A 100 -0.39 -0.12 -2.77
CA GLU A 100 0.61 0.13 -3.79
C GLU A 100 0.00 0.87 -4.99
N VAL A 101 0.66 1.90 -5.45
CA VAL A 101 0.29 2.67 -6.64
C VAL A 101 1.14 2.23 -7.82
N VAL A 102 0.53 1.63 -8.83
CA VAL A 102 1.21 1.10 -10.01
C VAL A 102 0.84 1.94 -11.23
N LEU A 103 1.71 2.87 -11.60
CA LEU A 103 1.53 3.70 -12.80
C LEU A 103 2.30 3.16 -14.02
N THR A 104 3.34 2.36 -13.79
CA THR A 104 4.17 1.76 -14.84
C THR A 104 4.31 0.26 -14.61
N SER A 105 4.39 -0.50 -15.70
CA SER A 105 4.62 -1.95 -15.65
C SER A 105 6.12 -2.29 -15.62
N GLY A 106 6.47 -3.49 -15.15
CA GLY A 106 7.82 -4.07 -15.26
C GLY A 106 8.68 -4.00 -13.99
N GLY A 107 8.09 -3.69 -12.84
CA GLY A 107 8.75 -3.81 -11.54
C GLY A 107 8.78 -5.24 -11.00
N LEU A 108 9.38 -5.40 -9.82
CA LEU A 108 9.35 -6.64 -9.07
C LEU A 108 7.89 -6.98 -8.65
N ASP A 109 7.50 -8.24 -8.82
CA ASP A 109 6.24 -8.71 -8.24
C ASP A 109 6.31 -8.59 -6.70
N LYS A 110 5.46 -7.75 -6.14
CA LYS A 110 5.45 -7.43 -4.71
C LYS A 110 4.66 -8.44 -3.87
N LEU A 111 3.74 -9.20 -4.46
CA LEU A 111 2.93 -10.18 -3.70
C LEU A 111 3.79 -11.20 -2.96
N PRO A 112 4.84 -11.83 -3.54
CA PRO A 112 5.74 -12.71 -2.81
C PRO A 112 6.49 -12.03 -1.65
N VAL A 113 6.77 -10.72 -1.77
CA VAL A 113 7.40 -9.94 -0.69
C VAL A 113 6.42 -9.77 0.46
N TYR A 114 5.20 -9.33 0.18
CA TYR A 114 4.15 -9.15 1.18
C TYR A 114 3.73 -10.45 1.85
N SER A 115 3.66 -11.56 1.09
CA SER A 115 3.41 -12.90 1.65
C SER A 115 4.48 -13.28 2.67
N GLY A 116 5.77 -13.11 2.32
CA GLY A 116 6.87 -13.38 3.24
C GLY A 116 6.86 -12.51 4.50
N LEU A 117 6.32 -11.30 4.43
CA LEU A 117 6.10 -10.41 5.57
C LEU A 117 4.86 -10.79 6.37
N GLY A 118 3.82 -11.33 5.73
CA GLY A 118 2.56 -11.73 6.37
C GLY A 118 1.51 -10.61 6.41
N VAL A 119 1.53 -9.68 5.48
CA VAL A 119 0.50 -8.64 5.33
C VAL A 119 -0.81 -9.29 4.92
N ARG A 120 -1.91 -8.98 5.62
CA ARG A 120 -3.19 -9.66 5.43
C ARG A 120 -3.89 -9.31 4.14
N GLU A 121 -3.88 -8.02 3.75
CA GLU A 121 -4.39 -7.55 2.46
C GLU A 121 -3.42 -6.61 1.78
N VAL A 122 -3.30 -6.75 0.45
CA VAL A 122 -2.56 -5.84 -0.42
C VAL A 122 -3.52 -5.30 -1.48
N TRP A 123 -3.58 -3.97 -1.58
CA TRP A 123 -4.42 -3.27 -2.53
C TRP A 123 -3.53 -2.57 -3.56
N PHE A 124 -3.64 -2.98 -4.82
CA PHE A 124 -2.97 -2.31 -5.92
C PHE A 124 -3.92 -1.30 -6.57
N TRP A 125 -3.49 -0.05 -6.66
CA TRP A 125 -4.11 0.94 -7.52
C TRP A 125 -3.43 0.89 -8.88
N GLU A 126 -4.09 0.30 -9.85
CA GLU A 126 -3.58 0.14 -11.21
C GLU A 126 -4.69 0.44 -12.23
N ARG A 127 -4.38 1.20 -13.29
CA ARG A 127 -5.33 1.53 -14.37
C ARG A 127 -6.66 2.08 -13.84
N ASP A 128 -6.56 2.99 -12.89
CA ASP A 128 -7.71 3.66 -12.28
C ASP A 128 -8.70 2.74 -11.54
N ALA A 129 -8.24 1.60 -11.06
CA ALA A 129 -9.01 0.64 -10.29
C ALA A 129 -8.20 0.05 -9.14
N PHE A 130 -8.89 -0.43 -8.10
CA PHE A 130 -8.29 -1.23 -7.05
C PHE A 130 -8.35 -2.71 -7.39
N HIS A 131 -7.22 -3.40 -7.22
CA HIS A 131 -7.08 -4.85 -7.27
C HIS A 131 -6.66 -5.32 -5.89
N ILE A 132 -7.53 -6.06 -5.22
CA ILE A 132 -7.37 -6.45 -3.81
C ILE A 132 -6.95 -7.91 -3.75
N HIS A 133 -5.98 -8.18 -2.89
CA HIS A 133 -5.45 -9.52 -2.67
C HIS A 133 -5.44 -9.81 -1.17
N ALA A 134 -6.04 -10.91 -0.75
CA ALA A 134 -6.05 -11.40 0.63
C ALA A 134 -5.11 -12.58 0.79
N LEU A 135 -4.33 -12.58 1.87
CA LEU A 135 -3.39 -13.66 2.19
C LEU A 135 -4.12 -14.93 2.64
N ARG A 136 -3.83 -16.05 1.97
CA ARG A 136 -4.33 -17.39 2.30
C ARG A 136 -3.14 -18.31 2.54
N GLY A 137 -2.76 -18.47 3.80
CA GLY A 137 -1.53 -19.20 4.13
C GLY A 137 -0.28 -18.43 3.66
N GLU A 138 0.37 -18.90 2.60
CA GLU A 138 1.56 -18.27 2.03
C GLU A 138 1.31 -17.65 0.63
N GLU A 139 0.08 -17.71 0.11
CA GLU A 139 -0.29 -17.19 -1.22
C GLU A 139 -1.39 -16.14 -1.12
N TYR A 140 -1.44 -15.25 -2.10
CA TYR A 140 -2.50 -14.26 -2.21
C TYR A 140 -3.58 -14.72 -3.19
N GLU A 141 -4.83 -14.53 -2.77
CA GLU A 141 -6.03 -14.70 -3.58
C GLU A 141 -6.60 -13.32 -3.93
N ALA A 142 -6.95 -13.12 -5.20
CA ALA A 142 -7.68 -11.92 -5.61
C ALA A 142 -9.11 -11.97 -5.09
N ILE A 143 -9.53 -10.90 -4.41
CA ILE A 143 -10.87 -10.77 -3.82
C ILE A 143 -11.59 -9.53 -4.37
N ALA A 144 -12.92 -9.57 -4.39
CA ALA A 144 -13.74 -8.50 -4.98
C ALA A 144 -13.88 -7.27 -4.07
N ALA A 145 -13.76 -7.45 -2.75
CA ALA A 145 -13.89 -6.41 -1.75
C ALA A 145 -12.97 -6.71 -0.55
N SER A 146 -12.60 -5.68 0.22
CA SER A 146 -11.81 -5.88 1.43
C SER A 146 -12.58 -6.69 2.46
N GLU A 147 -11.96 -7.70 3.02
CA GLU A 147 -12.49 -8.48 4.15
C GLU A 147 -12.21 -7.77 5.49
N LEU A 148 -11.19 -6.94 5.51
CA LEU A 148 -10.76 -6.18 6.69
C LEU A 148 -11.57 -4.91 6.91
N ILE A 149 -12.03 -4.29 5.82
CA ILE A 149 -12.88 -3.10 5.82
C ILE A 149 -14.04 -3.32 4.83
N PRO A 150 -14.99 -4.24 5.12
CA PRO A 150 -16.01 -4.69 4.17
C PRO A 150 -16.98 -3.58 3.74
N ASP A 151 -17.16 -2.55 4.58
CA ASP A 151 -18.05 -1.44 4.30
C ASP A 151 -17.42 -0.37 3.37
N LEU A 152 -16.14 -0.50 3.03
CA LEU A 152 -15.48 0.40 2.11
C LEU A 152 -15.70 -0.05 0.66
N ASP A 153 -16.58 0.65 -0.05
CA ASP A 153 -16.76 0.46 -1.50
C ASP A 153 -15.57 1.04 -2.27
N LEU A 154 -14.61 0.17 -2.61
CA LEU A 154 -13.41 0.55 -3.36
C LEU A 154 -13.71 0.92 -4.82
N VAL A 155 -14.81 0.45 -5.39
CA VAL A 155 -15.25 0.85 -6.74
C VAL A 155 -15.75 2.29 -6.72
N ALA A 156 -16.54 2.66 -5.69
CA ALA A 156 -16.96 4.03 -5.50
C ALA A 156 -15.76 4.93 -5.17
N LEU A 157 -14.88 4.50 -4.25
CA LEU A 157 -13.69 5.26 -3.86
C LEU A 157 -12.79 5.58 -5.05
N ALA A 158 -12.62 4.64 -5.99
CA ALA A 158 -11.85 4.84 -7.22
C ALA A 158 -12.32 6.04 -8.06
N ARG A 159 -13.61 6.36 -8.04
CA ARG A 159 -14.15 7.54 -8.75
C ARG A 159 -13.60 8.84 -8.19
N PHE A 160 -13.41 8.91 -6.88
CA PHE A 160 -12.89 10.08 -6.19
C PHE A 160 -11.36 10.17 -6.27
N VAL A 161 -10.64 9.05 -6.32
CA VAL A 161 -9.19 9.03 -6.54
C VAL A 161 -8.82 9.69 -7.88
N ARG A 162 -9.64 9.45 -8.92
CA ARG A 162 -9.47 10.02 -10.26
C ARG A 162 -9.82 11.51 -10.38
N TRP A 163 -10.40 12.09 -9.35
CA TRP A 163 -10.80 13.49 -9.38
C TRP A 163 -9.56 14.41 -9.35
N PRO A 164 -9.42 15.36 -10.30
CA PRO A 164 -8.20 16.17 -10.42
C PRO A 164 -7.93 17.05 -9.20
N ASP A 165 -8.98 17.56 -8.57
CA ASP A 165 -8.89 18.40 -7.38
C ASP A 165 -9.08 17.53 -6.13
N GLN A 166 -7.98 17.27 -5.42
CA GLN A 166 -7.98 16.44 -4.21
C GLN A 166 -8.86 17.00 -3.09
N HIS A 167 -8.97 18.34 -2.98
CA HIS A 167 -9.80 18.98 -1.94
C HIS A 167 -11.27 18.74 -2.22
N GLU A 168 -11.71 19.01 -3.44
CA GLU A 168 -13.09 18.77 -3.85
C GLU A 168 -13.44 17.27 -3.86
N ALA A 169 -12.51 16.40 -4.23
CA ALA A 169 -12.67 14.95 -4.15
C ALA A 169 -13.02 14.50 -2.72
N VAL A 170 -12.24 14.95 -1.73
CA VAL A 170 -12.47 14.61 -0.31
C VAL A 170 -13.81 15.14 0.19
N LYS A 171 -14.19 16.38 -0.15
CA LYS A 171 -15.49 16.96 0.22
C LYS A 171 -16.66 16.15 -0.39
N ALA A 172 -16.55 15.84 -1.68
CA ALA A 172 -17.58 15.08 -2.38
C ALA A 172 -17.70 13.65 -1.84
N PHE A 173 -16.59 12.98 -1.58
CA PHE A 173 -16.59 11.65 -0.99
C PHE A 173 -17.19 11.64 0.42
N ARG A 174 -16.82 12.60 1.26
CA ARG A 174 -17.41 12.75 2.59
C ARG A 174 -18.92 12.99 2.54
N ALA A 175 -19.40 13.83 1.61
CA ALA A 175 -20.81 14.06 1.41
C ALA A 175 -21.54 12.78 0.93
N TRP A 176 -20.92 12.03 0.03
CA TRP A 176 -21.43 10.75 -0.45
C TRP A 176 -21.58 9.73 0.69
N LEU A 177 -20.56 9.58 1.55
CA LEU A 177 -20.61 8.71 2.72
C LEU A 177 -21.77 9.05 3.70
N ARG A 178 -22.08 10.33 3.87
CA ARG A 178 -23.12 10.81 4.80
C ARG A 178 -24.53 10.68 4.25
N ASN A 179 -24.71 10.70 2.94
CA ASN A 179 -26.01 10.62 2.29
C ASN A 179 -26.52 9.19 2.05
N GLY A 180 -25.84 8.19 2.58
CA GLY A 180 -26.21 6.79 2.46
C GLY A 180 -25.63 6.19 1.18
N SER A 181 -24.41 5.77 1.28
CA SER A 181 -23.79 4.85 0.32
C SER A 181 -24.36 3.45 0.51
#